data_bdfb1d17236793c470b97993a27668d5
#
_entry.id   bdfb1d17236793c470b97993a27668d5
#
_cell.length_a   1.000
_cell.length_b   1.000
_cell.length_c   1.000
_cell.angle_alpha   90.00
_cell.angle_beta   90.00
_cell.angle_gamma   90.00
#
_symmetry.space_group_name_H-M   'P 1'
#
loop_
_entity.id
_entity.type
_entity.pdbx_description
1 polymer ?
#
loop_
_entity_poly.entity_id
_entity_poly.type
_entity_poly.pdbx_seq_one_letter_code
_entity_poly.pdbx_strand_id
1 'polypeptide(L)'
;MGDYAASGGVYISTPADYIFAEPTTITGSIGVAIAIPTFENAMDYIGVNFDGVFTSKYAGWDPTQAIDDNLDKIFESWGADVYDRFVNFVAESRSQSYEDIIKIAGGRVWIAKSAKEIGLVDEIGGINDAITYAAKISELEDYKIKYYSESPSPEALILEELIENFDVSIRDTKVLSALNGIAKLYETLIGIQEPKALLTCNDCLVNLD
;
A
#
# COMPACT_ATOMS: atom_id res chain seq x y z
N MET A 1 1.33 13.77 -5.18
CA MET A 1 1.91 12.75 -4.28
C MET A 1 2.34 13.45 -3.00
N GLY A 2 1.91 12.96 -1.83
CA GLY A 2 2.32 13.45 -0.50
C GLY A 2 3.63 12.80 -0.05
N ASP A 3 3.77 12.53 1.27
CA ASP A 3 5.02 11.99 1.84
C ASP A 3 5.45 10.67 1.20
N TYR A 4 4.50 9.77 0.97
CA TYR A 4 4.72 8.45 0.38
C TYR A 4 3.70 8.17 -0.72
N ALA A 5 4.19 7.83 -1.90
CA ALA A 5 3.38 7.36 -3.02
C ALA A 5 4.16 6.27 -3.79
N ALA A 6 4.47 5.18 -3.11
CA ALA A 6 5.28 4.08 -3.62
C ALA A 6 4.42 2.85 -3.91
N SER A 7 4.90 1.93 -4.76
CA SER A 7 4.22 0.68 -5.11
C SER A 7 2.78 0.93 -5.57
N GLY A 8 1.77 0.52 -4.81
CA GLY A 8 0.36 0.82 -5.08
C GLY A 8 0.06 2.31 -5.26
N GLY A 9 0.80 3.21 -4.60
CA GLY A 9 0.69 4.66 -4.78
C GLY A 9 1.10 5.12 -6.18
N VAL A 10 2.15 4.52 -6.77
CA VAL A 10 2.50 4.72 -8.17
C VAL A 10 1.44 4.09 -9.06
N TYR A 11 0.99 2.86 -8.75
CA TYR A 11 0.00 2.15 -9.54
C TYR A 11 -1.29 2.95 -9.72
N ILE A 12 -1.85 3.52 -8.64
CA ILE A 12 -3.07 4.33 -8.72
C ILE A 12 -2.86 5.69 -9.38
N SER A 13 -1.62 6.16 -9.49
CA SER A 13 -1.30 7.42 -10.17
C SER A 13 -1.06 7.27 -11.67
N THR A 14 -0.94 6.03 -12.19
CA THR A 14 -0.70 5.79 -13.63
C THR A 14 -1.75 6.40 -14.56
N PRO A 15 -3.07 6.48 -14.23
CA PRO A 15 -4.04 7.12 -15.12
C PRO A 15 -4.04 8.65 -15.08
N ALA A 16 -3.17 9.27 -14.28
CA ALA A 16 -3.09 10.73 -14.21
C ALA A 16 -2.31 11.30 -15.38
N ASP A 17 -2.83 12.39 -16.00
CA ASP A 17 -2.16 13.12 -17.07
C ASP A 17 -0.92 13.88 -16.60
N TYR A 18 -0.89 14.27 -15.32
CA TYR A 18 0.22 15.02 -14.74
C TYR A 18 0.38 14.72 -13.25
N ILE A 19 1.59 14.42 -12.83
CA ILE A 19 1.91 13.97 -11.48
C ILE A 19 2.81 14.99 -10.78
N PHE A 20 2.29 15.57 -9.69
CA PHE A 20 3.08 16.38 -8.77
C PHE A 20 3.56 15.53 -7.58
N ALA A 21 4.78 15.80 -7.13
CA ALA A 21 5.32 15.23 -5.91
C ALA A 21 6.00 16.31 -5.06
N GLU A 22 5.80 16.28 -3.75
CA GLU A 22 6.53 17.17 -2.85
C GLU A 22 8.03 16.83 -2.86
N PRO A 23 8.92 17.80 -2.53
CA PRO A 23 10.37 17.58 -2.65
C PRO A 23 10.91 16.37 -1.89
N THR A 24 10.25 16.00 -0.79
CA THR A 24 10.62 14.89 0.10
C THR A 24 9.84 13.61 -0.15
N THR A 25 8.89 13.62 -1.10
CA THR A 25 8.10 12.42 -1.45
C THR A 25 9.00 11.23 -1.76
N ILE A 26 8.67 10.10 -1.14
CA ILE A 26 9.23 8.80 -1.49
C ILE A 26 8.25 8.11 -2.44
N THR A 27 8.71 7.73 -3.63
CA THR A 27 7.91 7.11 -4.70
C THR A 27 8.67 5.93 -5.35
N GLY A 28 8.16 5.41 -6.47
CA GLY A 28 8.73 4.23 -7.13
C GLY A 28 8.26 2.95 -6.46
N SER A 29 9.17 2.08 -6.04
CA SER A 29 8.84 0.73 -5.54
C SER A 29 7.96 -0.04 -6.52
N ILE A 30 8.27 0.09 -7.83
CA ILE A 30 7.59 -0.65 -8.91
C ILE A 30 8.10 -2.07 -8.85
N GLY A 31 7.33 -2.92 -8.16
CA GLY A 31 7.74 -4.29 -7.89
C GLY A 31 6.59 -5.09 -7.27
N VAL A 32 6.80 -6.40 -7.22
CA VAL A 32 5.89 -7.35 -6.58
C VAL A 32 6.71 -8.23 -5.67
N ALA A 33 6.21 -8.46 -4.49
CA ALA A 33 6.79 -9.42 -3.59
C ALA A 33 5.68 -10.20 -2.88
N ILE A 34 5.86 -11.50 -2.74
CA ILE A 34 4.92 -12.41 -2.12
C ILE A 34 5.63 -13.04 -0.93
N ALA A 35 5.09 -12.85 0.28
CA ALA A 35 5.56 -13.53 1.48
C ALA A 35 4.39 -14.28 2.11
N ILE A 36 4.48 -15.60 2.11
CA ILE A 36 3.42 -16.49 2.64
C ILE A 36 4.02 -17.28 3.79
N PRO A 37 3.75 -16.92 5.05
CA PRO A 37 4.17 -17.75 6.18
C PRO A 37 3.35 -19.05 6.22
N THR A 38 4.02 -20.19 6.43
CA THR A 38 3.35 -21.46 6.68
C THR A 38 3.59 -21.92 8.12
N PHE A 39 2.60 -22.55 8.71
CA PHE A 39 2.61 -22.97 10.11
C PHE A 39 2.57 -24.51 10.27
N GLU A 40 2.65 -25.28 9.18
CA GLU A 40 2.58 -26.74 9.19
C GLU A 40 3.52 -27.34 10.25
N ASN A 41 4.81 -27.06 10.18
CA ASN A 41 5.79 -27.59 11.11
C ASN A 41 5.54 -27.16 12.57
N ALA A 42 5.00 -25.97 12.79
CA ALA A 42 4.66 -25.49 14.12
C ALA A 42 3.44 -26.23 14.69
N MET A 43 2.46 -26.52 13.85
CA MET A 43 1.26 -27.27 14.24
C MET A 43 1.59 -28.74 14.52
N ASP A 44 2.42 -29.38 13.70
CA ASP A 44 2.92 -30.71 13.92
C ASP A 44 3.67 -30.84 15.25
N TYR A 45 4.50 -29.86 15.57
CA TYR A 45 5.26 -29.84 16.82
C TYR A 45 4.36 -29.84 18.07
N ILE A 46 3.20 -29.19 18.00
CA ILE A 46 2.21 -29.18 19.11
C ILE A 46 1.13 -30.26 18.98
N GLY A 47 1.25 -31.15 17.96
CA GLY A 47 0.34 -32.27 17.74
C GLY A 47 -1.05 -31.89 17.20
N VAL A 48 -1.16 -30.71 16.55
CA VAL A 48 -2.40 -30.25 15.89
C VAL A 48 -2.35 -30.67 14.43
N ASN A 49 -3.33 -31.45 14.00
CA ASN A 49 -3.50 -31.91 12.62
C ASN A 49 -4.72 -31.23 12.00
N PHE A 50 -4.62 -30.86 10.74
CA PHE A 50 -5.70 -30.31 9.94
C PHE A 50 -6.12 -31.31 8.89
N ASP A 51 -7.42 -31.46 8.70
CA ASP A 51 -8.02 -32.29 7.67
C ASP A 51 -9.13 -31.53 6.97
N GLY A 52 -9.37 -31.85 5.70
CA GLY A 52 -10.37 -31.20 4.89
C GLY A 52 -10.74 -31.95 3.62
N VAL A 53 -11.89 -31.62 3.06
CA VAL A 53 -12.35 -32.15 1.77
C VAL A 53 -12.27 -31.02 0.75
N PHE A 54 -11.46 -31.20 -0.28
CA PHE A 54 -11.17 -30.21 -1.29
C PHE A 54 -11.69 -30.66 -2.67
N THR A 55 -12.22 -29.73 -3.44
CA THR A 55 -12.73 -29.98 -4.80
C THR A 55 -11.62 -30.11 -5.85
N SER A 56 -10.42 -29.61 -5.54
CA SER A 56 -9.20 -29.78 -6.32
C SER A 56 -7.98 -29.70 -5.40
N LYS A 57 -6.79 -30.04 -5.91
CA LYS A 57 -5.56 -30.13 -5.11
C LYS A 57 -5.24 -28.86 -4.30
N TYR A 58 -5.56 -27.69 -4.84
CA TYR A 58 -5.25 -26.40 -4.18
C TYR A 58 -6.49 -25.59 -3.79
N ALA A 59 -7.70 -26.14 -4.01
CA ALA A 59 -8.91 -25.49 -3.53
C ALA A 59 -9.00 -25.60 -2.01
N GLY A 60 -8.85 -24.48 -1.31
CA GLY A 60 -8.86 -24.46 0.14
C GLY A 60 -7.47 -24.64 0.77
N TRP A 61 -6.38 -24.51 -0.02
CA TRP A 61 -5.07 -24.37 0.58
C TRP A 61 -5.04 -23.16 1.52
N ASP A 62 -4.44 -23.33 2.68
CA ASP A 62 -4.25 -22.30 3.69
C ASP A 62 -2.86 -22.43 4.35
N PRO A 63 -2.41 -21.44 5.14
CA PRO A 63 -1.08 -21.45 5.77
C PRO A 63 -0.81 -22.59 6.75
N THR A 64 -1.79 -23.41 7.12
CA THR A 64 -1.57 -24.60 7.95
C THR A 64 -1.02 -25.78 7.15
N GLN A 65 -0.94 -25.63 5.84
CA GLN A 65 -0.43 -26.63 4.90
C GLN A 65 0.91 -26.17 4.31
N ALA A 66 1.77 -27.12 3.92
CA ALA A 66 2.98 -26.82 3.19
C ALA A 66 2.71 -26.25 1.79
N ILE A 67 3.65 -25.47 1.31
CA ILE A 67 3.71 -25.08 -0.09
C ILE A 67 4.55 -26.10 -0.84
N ASP A 68 3.95 -26.84 -1.76
CA ASP A 68 4.69 -27.74 -2.64
C ASP A 68 5.25 -27.01 -3.86
N ASP A 69 6.19 -27.64 -4.59
CA ASP A 69 6.87 -27.05 -5.77
C ASP A 69 5.90 -26.57 -6.86
N ASN A 70 4.70 -27.14 -6.96
CA ASN A 70 3.73 -26.71 -7.97
C ASN A 70 2.97 -25.47 -7.52
N LEU A 71 2.60 -25.40 -6.24
CA LEU A 71 1.95 -24.24 -5.66
C LEU A 71 2.91 -23.06 -5.64
N ASP A 72 4.17 -23.28 -5.34
CA ASP A 72 5.23 -22.27 -5.40
C ASP A 72 5.33 -21.67 -6.81
N LYS A 73 5.41 -22.49 -7.85
CA LYS A 73 5.38 -22.04 -9.25
C LYS A 73 4.13 -21.27 -9.63
N ILE A 74 2.97 -21.60 -9.05
CA ILE A 74 1.74 -20.84 -9.27
C ILE A 74 1.88 -19.45 -8.68
N PHE A 75 2.41 -19.32 -7.46
CA PHE A 75 2.65 -18.02 -6.84
C PHE A 75 3.71 -17.20 -7.59
N GLU A 76 4.81 -17.84 -8.02
CA GLU A 76 5.83 -17.18 -8.85
C GLU A 76 5.24 -16.65 -10.16
N SER A 77 4.47 -17.48 -10.88
CA SER A 77 3.82 -17.08 -12.13
C SER A 77 2.84 -15.93 -11.91
N TRP A 78 2.03 -16.00 -10.86
CA TRP A 78 1.11 -14.92 -10.52
C TRP A 78 1.85 -13.61 -10.17
N GLY A 79 2.93 -13.72 -9.40
CA GLY A 79 3.78 -12.56 -9.08
C GLY A 79 4.39 -11.93 -10.32
N ALA A 80 4.89 -12.75 -11.26
CA ALA A 80 5.43 -12.29 -12.53
C ALA A 80 4.37 -11.58 -13.38
N ASP A 81 3.17 -12.13 -13.49
CA ASP A 81 2.07 -11.53 -14.25
C ASP A 81 1.63 -10.18 -13.67
N VAL A 82 1.62 -10.06 -12.34
CA VAL A 82 1.30 -8.78 -11.66
C VAL A 82 2.40 -7.76 -11.88
N TYR A 83 3.67 -8.19 -11.81
CA TYR A 83 4.82 -7.33 -12.07
C TYR A 83 4.83 -6.80 -13.50
N ASP A 84 4.66 -7.67 -14.49
CA ASP A 84 4.62 -7.29 -15.89
C ASP A 84 3.49 -6.31 -16.19
N ARG A 85 2.31 -6.53 -15.61
CA ARG A 85 1.18 -5.58 -15.69
C ARG A 85 1.54 -4.23 -15.11
N PHE A 86 2.16 -4.20 -13.94
CA PHE A 86 2.54 -2.96 -13.28
C PHE A 86 3.56 -2.18 -14.12
N VAL A 87 4.61 -2.84 -14.60
CA VAL A 87 5.61 -2.23 -15.48
C VAL A 87 4.96 -1.65 -16.73
N ASN A 88 4.07 -2.41 -17.39
CA ASN A 88 3.37 -1.94 -18.58
C ASN A 88 2.50 -0.71 -18.30
N PHE A 89 1.73 -0.68 -17.21
CA PHE A 89 0.92 0.49 -16.85
C PHE A 89 1.77 1.72 -16.62
N VAL A 90 2.91 1.59 -15.95
CA VAL A 90 3.84 2.71 -15.79
C VAL A 90 4.43 3.13 -17.12
N ALA A 91 4.86 2.19 -17.97
CA ALA A 91 5.42 2.46 -19.28
C ALA A 91 4.44 3.25 -20.17
N GLU A 92 3.18 2.80 -20.24
CA GLU A 92 2.10 3.50 -20.96
C GLU A 92 1.86 4.89 -20.40
N SER A 93 1.69 4.99 -19.09
CA SER A 93 1.43 6.26 -18.38
C SER A 93 2.53 7.28 -18.58
N ARG A 94 3.78 6.84 -18.59
CA ARG A 94 4.95 7.72 -18.68
C ARG A 94 5.49 7.85 -20.12
N SER A 95 4.83 7.24 -21.11
CA SER A 95 5.27 7.21 -22.50
C SER A 95 6.73 6.74 -22.66
N GLN A 96 7.11 5.76 -21.83
CA GLN A 96 8.44 5.14 -21.82
C GLN A 96 8.36 3.70 -22.31
N SER A 97 9.50 3.10 -22.70
CA SER A 97 9.54 1.69 -23.06
C SER A 97 9.47 0.80 -21.82
N TYR A 98 8.97 -0.43 -21.99
CA TYR A 98 8.99 -1.45 -20.93
C TYR A 98 10.41 -1.67 -20.40
N GLU A 99 11.41 -1.72 -21.29
CA GLU A 99 12.82 -1.90 -20.97
C GLU A 99 13.40 -0.74 -20.16
N ASP A 100 12.93 0.49 -20.36
CA ASP A 100 13.38 1.63 -19.58
C ASP A 100 12.77 1.63 -18.19
N ILE A 101 11.49 1.25 -18.07
CA ILE A 101 10.84 1.10 -16.77
C ILE A 101 11.49 -0.03 -15.95
N ILE A 102 11.83 -1.17 -16.54
CA ILE A 102 12.55 -2.26 -15.84
C ILE A 102 13.85 -1.77 -15.20
N LYS A 103 14.60 -0.88 -15.85
CA LYS A 103 15.87 -0.35 -15.31
C LYS A 103 15.68 0.41 -14.01
N ILE A 104 14.51 1.03 -13.80
CA ILE A 104 14.17 1.85 -12.64
C ILE A 104 13.17 1.17 -11.69
N ALA A 105 12.62 0.02 -12.08
CA ALA A 105 11.71 -0.83 -11.31
C ALA A 105 12.46 -1.79 -10.37
N GLY A 106 11.93 -2.98 -10.17
CA GLY A 106 12.53 -4.00 -9.29
C GLY A 106 12.45 -3.59 -7.81
N GLY A 107 11.40 -2.89 -7.42
CA GLY A 107 11.19 -2.45 -6.05
C GLY A 107 12.04 -1.26 -5.60
N ARG A 108 12.83 -0.66 -6.47
CA ARG A 108 13.65 0.53 -6.12
C ARG A 108 12.77 1.70 -5.75
N VAL A 109 13.16 2.40 -4.68
CA VAL A 109 12.51 3.62 -4.22
C VAL A 109 13.31 4.84 -4.65
N TRP A 110 12.60 5.93 -4.91
CA TRP A 110 13.16 7.18 -5.41
C TRP A 110 12.60 8.35 -4.61
N ILE A 111 13.43 9.34 -4.31
CA ILE A 111 12.94 10.64 -3.84
C ILE A 111 12.42 11.44 -5.05
N ALA A 112 11.46 12.33 -4.81
CA ALA A 112 10.76 13.09 -5.85
C ALA A 112 11.69 13.73 -6.89
N LYS A 113 12.83 14.30 -6.46
CA LYS A 113 13.81 14.91 -7.37
C LYS A 113 14.34 13.88 -8.38
N SER A 114 14.80 12.73 -7.90
CA SER A 114 15.30 11.68 -8.79
C SER A 114 14.16 11.05 -9.60
N ALA A 115 12.96 10.92 -9.02
CA ALA A 115 11.78 10.43 -9.72
C ALA A 115 11.39 11.35 -10.91
N LYS A 116 11.54 12.66 -10.77
CA LYS A 116 11.38 13.61 -11.88
C LYS A 116 12.45 13.43 -12.95
N GLU A 117 13.73 13.26 -12.56
CA GLU A 117 14.85 13.06 -13.50
C GLU A 117 14.68 11.80 -14.35
N ILE A 118 14.10 10.74 -13.78
CA ILE A 118 13.82 9.47 -14.48
C ILE A 118 12.41 9.39 -15.11
N GLY A 119 11.64 10.47 -15.02
CA GLY A 119 10.34 10.59 -15.68
C GLY A 119 9.16 9.90 -14.99
N LEU A 120 9.28 9.51 -13.73
CA LEU A 120 8.16 8.98 -12.93
C LEU A 120 7.24 10.07 -12.40
N VAL A 121 7.74 11.30 -12.27
CA VAL A 121 7.03 12.48 -11.78
C VAL A 121 7.23 13.61 -12.76
N ASP A 122 6.21 14.44 -13.00
CA ASP A 122 6.27 15.54 -13.95
C ASP A 122 6.82 16.81 -13.31
N GLU A 123 6.36 17.14 -12.09
CA GLU A 123 6.75 18.38 -11.43
C GLU A 123 6.93 18.20 -9.93
N ILE A 124 7.83 19.00 -9.37
CA ILE A 124 7.98 19.12 -7.92
C ILE A 124 7.01 20.18 -7.43
N GLY A 125 6.09 19.81 -6.54
CA GLY A 125 5.07 20.71 -5.99
C GLY A 125 4.07 19.96 -5.13
N GLY A 126 3.30 20.72 -4.35
CA GLY A 126 2.27 20.20 -3.46
C GLY A 126 0.88 20.26 -4.07
N ILE A 127 -0.13 20.01 -3.22
CA ILE A 127 -1.54 19.97 -3.63
C ILE A 127 -2.01 21.31 -4.24
N ASN A 128 -1.50 22.44 -3.74
CA ASN A 128 -1.89 23.76 -4.26
C ASN A 128 -1.34 23.99 -5.67
N ASP A 129 -0.14 23.49 -5.97
CA ASP A 129 0.45 23.56 -7.31
C ASP A 129 -0.36 22.70 -8.29
N ALA A 130 -0.74 21.50 -7.87
CA ALA A 130 -1.60 20.61 -8.66
C ALA A 130 -2.98 21.23 -8.94
N ILE A 131 -3.62 21.87 -7.94
CA ILE A 131 -4.91 22.56 -8.11
C ILE A 131 -4.75 23.72 -9.09
N THR A 132 -3.71 24.53 -8.92
CA THR A 132 -3.43 25.67 -9.81
C THR A 132 -3.19 25.21 -11.25
N TYR A 133 -2.44 24.13 -11.41
CA TYR A 133 -2.20 23.55 -12.71
C TYR A 133 -3.48 23.02 -13.34
N ALA A 134 -4.32 22.28 -12.58
CA ALA A 134 -5.59 21.77 -13.04
C ALA A 134 -6.55 22.89 -13.48
N ALA A 135 -6.63 23.98 -12.72
CA ALA A 135 -7.41 25.17 -13.10
C ALA A 135 -6.90 25.78 -14.41
N LYS A 136 -5.57 25.89 -14.54
CA LYS A 136 -4.93 26.45 -15.75
C LYS A 136 -5.22 25.62 -17.01
N ILE A 137 -5.06 24.29 -16.95
CA ILE A 137 -5.31 23.42 -18.11
C ILE A 137 -6.80 23.32 -18.45
N SER A 138 -7.68 23.59 -17.48
CA SER A 138 -9.13 23.63 -17.66
C SER A 138 -9.63 25.04 -18.07
N GLU A 139 -8.74 26.00 -18.26
CA GLU A 139 -9.03 27.40 -18.62
C GLU A 139 -10.03 28.08 -17.64
N LEU A 140 -9.93 27.74 -16.34
CA LEU A 140 -10.77 28.30 -15.29
C LEU A 140 -10.11 29.54 -14.69
N GLU A 141 -10.74 30.71 -14.83
CA GLU A 141 -10.31 31.93 -14.16
C GLU A 141 -10.75 31.97 -12.70
N ASP A 142 -12.00 31.53 -12.45
CA ASP A 142 -12.59 31.43 -11.12
C ASP A 142 -12.99 29.97 -10.81
N TYR A 143 -12.55 29.45 -9.66
CA TYR A 143 -12.91 28.10 -9.24
C TYR A 143 -13.12 28.01 -7.73
N LYS A 144 -13.88 27.00 -7.30
CA LYS A 144 -14.10 26.68 -5.89
C LYS A 144 -13.58 25.28 -5.60
N ILE A 145 -12.81 25.16 -4.54
CA ILE A 145 -12.35 23.85 -4.05
C ILE A 145 -13.44 23.29 -3.15
N LYS A 146 -13.89 22.08 -3.45
CA LYS A 146 -14.81 21.32 -2.60
C LYS A 146 -14.08 20.11 -2.06
N TYR A 147 -13.97 20.02 -0.75
CA TYR A 147 -13.42 18.86 -0.07
C TYR A 147 -14.54 17.84 0.17
N TYR A 148 -14.30 16.60 -0.26
CA TYR A 148 -15.14 15.48 0.06
C TYR A 148 -14.39 14.65 1.10
N SER A 149 -14.74 14.85 2.37
CA SER A 149 -14.30 13.94 3.44
C SER A 149 -15.32 12.83 3.57
N GLU A 150 -14.87 11.62 3.83
CA GLU A 150 -15.75 10.59 4.34
C GLU A 150 -16.36 11.11 5.63
N SER A 151 -17.69 11.03 5.75
CA SER A 151 -18.34 11.34 7.01
C SER A 151 -17.81 10.35 8.04
N PRO A 152 -17.36 10.82 9.22
CA PRO A 152 -16.91 9.90 10.25
C PRO A 152 -18.00 8.86 10.51
N SER A 153 -17.61 7.63 10.79
CA SER A 153 -18.59 6.58 11.08
C SER A 153 -19.46 6.99 12.28
N PRO A 154 -20.71 6.51 12.36
CA PRO A 154 -21.55 6.82 13.51
C PRO A 154 -20.88 6.55 14.86
N GLU A 155 -20.02 5.50 14.90
CA GLU A 155 -19.23 5.14 16.07
C GLU A 155 -18.15 6.18 16.38
N ALA A 156 -17.50 6.72 15.36
CA ALA A 156 -16.50 7.78 15.50
C ALA A 156 -17.14 9.09 16.00
N LEU A 157 -18.32 9.43 15.49
CA LEU A 157 -19.09 10.60 15.97
C LEU A 157 -19.51 10.46 17.43
N ILE A 158 -19.98 9.27 17.84
CA ILE A 158 -20.31 8.98 19.24
C ILE A 158 -19.06 9.07 20.12
N LEU A 159 -17.92 8.57 19.64
CA LEU A 159 -16.65 8.63 20.38
C LEU A 159 -16.16 10.07 20.53
N GLU A 160 -16.26 10.88 19.48
CA GLU A 160 -15.90 12.29 19.48
C GLU A 160 -16.79 13.11 20.44
N GLU A 161 -18.11 12.86 20.39
CA GLU A 161 -19.09 13.46 21.32
C GLU A 161 -18.87 13.03 22.78
N LEU A 162 -18.49 11.78 23.01
CA LEU A 162 -18.11 11.29 24.34
C LEU A 162 -16.82 11.96 24.83
N ILE A 163 -15.81 12.14 23.97
CA ILE A 163 -14.56 12.81 24.33
C ILE A 163 -14.78 14.29 24.63
N GLU A 164 -15.59 15.00 23.84
CA GLU A 164 -15.90 16.42 24.05
C GLU A 164 -16.76 16.68 25.29
N ASN A 165 -17.71 15.77 25.59
CA ASN A 165 -18.58 15.91 26.77
C ASN A 165 -17.97 15.38 28.06
N PHE A 166 -16.91 14.59 28.00
CA PHE A 166 -16.11 14.22 29.16
C PHE A 166 -15.03 15.31 29.36
N ASP A 167 -15.36 16.29 30.22
CA ASP A 167 -14.35 17.16 30.85
C ASP A 167 -13.52 16.30 31.82
N VAL A 168 -12.85 15.29 31.29
CA VAL A 168 -11.95 14.45 32.03
C VAL A 168 -10.62 15.17 32.07
N SER A 169 -10.37 15.78 33.18
CA SER A 169 -9.02 16.12 33.64
C SER A 169 -8.21 14.83 33.70
N ILE A 170 -7.80 14.30 32.50
CA ILE A 170 -7.07 13.04 32.34
C ILE A 170 -5.62 13.29 32.76
N ARG A 171 -5.40 13.40 34.08
CA ARG A 171 -4.09 13.23 34.69
C ARG A 171 -3.87 11.82 35.25
N ASP A 172 -4.84 10.91 35.06
CA ASP A 172 -4.69 9.55 35.51
C ASP A 172 -4.11 8.67 34.40
N THR A 173 -2.81 8.40 34.51
CA THR A 173 -2.01 7.58 33.60
C THR A 173 -2.59 6.18 33.35
N LYS A 174 -3.42 5.66 34.27
CA LYS A 174 -4.05 4.35 34.12
C LYS A 174 -5.22 4.36 33.11
N VAL A 175 -6.01 5.43 33.07
CA VAL A 175 -7.11 5.59 32.11
C VAL A 175 -6.54 5.79 30.72
N LEU A 176 -5.48 6.60 30.55
CA LEU A 176 -4.80 6.80 29.28
C LEU A 176 -4.16 5.51 28.74
N SER A 177 -3.57 4.70 29.63
CA SER A 177 -2.99 3.41 29.24
C SER A 177 -4.06 2.39 28.84
N ALA A 178 -5.22 2.39 29.48
CA ALA A 178 -6.36 1.53 29.14
C ALA A 178 -6.98 1.92 27.78
N LEU A 179 -7.17 3.23 27.54
CA LEU A 179 -7.67 3.74 26.25
C LEU A 179 -6.69 3.45 25.10
N ASN A 180 -5.39 3.62 25.32
CA ASN A 180 -4.37 3.25 24.34
C ASN A 180 -4.32 1.72 24.09
N GLY A 181 -4.59 0.91 25.11
CA GLY A 181 -4.73 -0.54 24.99
C GLY A 181 -5.94 -0.94 24.14
N ILE A 182 -7.07 -0.29 24.33
CA ILE A 182 -8.31 -0.52 23.55
C ILE A 182 -8.12 -0.04 22.11
N ALA A 183 -7.52 1.14 21.88
CA ALA A 183 -7.21 1.65 20.56
C ALA A 183 -6.28 0.71 19.80
N LYS A 184 -5.23 0.21 20.46
CA LYS A 184 -4.29 -0.74 19.86
C LYS A 184 -4.92 -2.11 19.57
N LEU A 185 -5.86 -2.56 20.43
CA LEU A 185 -6.63 -3.77 20.19
C LEU A 185 -7.58 -3.60 19.00
N TYR A 186 -8.21 -2.44 18.88
CA TYR A 186 -9.09 -2.06 17.79
C TYR A 186 -8.32 -1.97 16.46
N GLU A 187 -7.17 -1.31 16.44
CA GLU A 187 -6.27 -1.28 15.27
C GLU A 187 -5.81 -2.70 14.87
N THR A 188 -5.54 -3.57 15.85
CA THR A 188 -5.15 -4.95 15.60
C THR A 188 -6.32 -5.75 15.02
N LEU A 189 -7.54 -5.56 15.52
CA LEU A 189 -8.74 -6.26 15.03
C LEU A 189 -9.17 -5.77 13.65
N ILE A 190 -9.11 -4.46 13.38
CA ILE A 190 -9.38 -3.90 12.04
C ILE A 190 -8.25 -4.30 11.07
N GLY A 191 -7.00 -4.28 11.51
CA GLY A 191 -5.87 -4.73 10.69
C GLY A 191 -5.92 -6.21 10.29
N ILE A 192 -6.71 -7.02 11.00
CA ILE A 192 -7.00 -8.42 10.62
C ILE A 192 -8.09 -8.50 9.54
N GLN A 193 -9.00 -7.51 9.47
CA GLN A 193 -10.09 -7.50 8.48
C GLN A 193 -9.69 -6.88 7.14
N GLU A 194 -8.64 -6.06 7.10
CA GLU A 194 -8.09 -5.59 5.83
C GLU A 194 -6.92 -6.49 5.40
N PRO A 195 -7.01 -7.16 4.25
CA PRO A 195 -5.88 -7.90 3.72
C PRO A 195 -4.76 -6.90 3.37
N LYS A 196 -3.82 -6.72 4.28
CA LYS A 196 -2.56 -6.02 3.97
C LYS A 196 -1.78 -6.93 3.03
N ALA A 197 -1.93 -6.71 1.73
CA ALA A 197 -1.06 -7.30 0.74
C ALA A 197 0.36 -6.73 0.94
N LEU A 198 1.17 -7.39 1.74
CA LEU A 198 2.60 -7.13 1.81
C LEU A 198 3.24 -7.84 0.60
N LEU A 199 3.53 -7.07 -0.43
CA LEU A 199 4.24 -7.54 -1.60
C LEU A 199 5.74 -7.22 -1.41
N THR A 200 6.60 -8.21 -1.12
CA THR A 200 8.07 -8.05 -1.01
C THR A 200 8.78 -8.87 -2.10
N CYS A 201 9.78 -8.37 -2.76
CA CYS A 201 10.56 -9.03 -3.82
C CYS A 201 11.83 -9.64 -3.22
N ASN A 202 12.03 -10.96 -3.34
CA ASN A 202 13.22 -11.64 -2.79
C ASN A 202 14.54 -11.21 -3.44
N ASP A 203 14.50 -10.76 -4.71
CA ASP A 203 15.69 -10.27 -5.44
C ASP A 203 15.98 -8.79 -5.20
N CYS A 204 15.17 -8.11 -4.38
CA CYS A 204 15.33 -6.69 -4.07
C CYS A 204 16.10 -6.43 -2.77
N LEU A 205 16.65 -7.45 -2.11
CA LEU A 205 17.61 -7.29 -1.03
C LEU A 205 18.93 -6.79 -1.62
N VAL A 206 19.05 -5.48 -1.74
CA VAL A 206 20.33 -4.83 -2.03
C VAL A 206 21.25 -5.11 -0.83
N ASN A 207 22.33 -5.85 -1.05
CA ASN A 207 23.44 -5.89 -0.11
C ASN A 207 23.94 -4.45 0.05
N LEU A 208 23.71 -3.88 1.20
CA LEU A 208 24.35 -2.67 1.64
C LEU A 208 25.69 -3.10 2.28
N ASP A 209 26.73 -3.21 1.44
CA ASP A 209 28.12 -3.17 1.90
C ASP A 209 28.56 -1.71 2.07
#